data_aa5d82cbfedbc54df22236a47a0dcabd
#
_entry.id   aa5d82cbfedbc54df22236a47a0dcabd
#
_cell.length_a   1.000
_cell.length_b   1.000
_cell.length_c   1.000
_cell.angle_alpha   90.00
_cell.angle_beta   90.00
_cell.angle_gamma   90.00
#
_symmetry.space_group_name_H-M   'P 1'
#
loop_
_entity.id
_entity.type
_entity.pdbx_description
1 polymer ?
#
loop_
_entity_poly.entity_id
_entity_poly.type
_entity_poly.pdbx_seq_one_letter_code
_entity_poly.pdbx_strand_id
1 'polypeptide(L)'
;KFVFGMHQRDADGIFSTIPLDAYKRIENDKTHFIMLGGSTRYKKQAEDLGIKNITFLPTVSELEPIHKFLNTLKVYAHGRADGEQCSCAIIEALAHNLPVISHTAPSMGHLEQIGDAGKVVSNPVEYSEVMTKLIEDKEYYKECSANAKKRYESTYGMDAIISKYAAIYEEIKNG
;
A
#
# COMPACT_ATOMS: atom_id res chain seq x y z
N LYS A 1 18.85 1.37 1.28
CA LYS A 1 18.09 0.39 0.51
C LYS A 1 16.78 1.01 0.02
N PHE A 2 16.24 0.48 -1.07
CA PHE A 2 14.88 0.79 -1.52
C PHE A 2 13.90 -0.09 -0.75
N VAL A 3 13.00 0.52 0.02
CA VAL A 3 12.19 -0.17 1.03
C VAL A 3 10.74 -0.28 0.55
N PHE A 4 10.26 -1.50 0.41
CA PHE A 4 8.86 -1.85 0.26
C PHE A 4 8.28 -2.24 1.61
N GLY A 5 6.98 -2.12 1.77
CA GLY A 5 6.35 -2.66 2.97
C GLY A 5 4.85 -2.59 2.94
N MET A 6 4.25 -3.30 3.86
CA MET A 6 2.81 -3.26 4.12
C MET A 6 2.55 -3.45 5.61
N HIS A 7 1.41 -2.95 6.07
CA HIS A 7 0.88 -3.31 7.38
C HIS A 7 -0.46 -3.99 7.20
N GLN A 8 -0.59 -5.15 7.81
CA GLN A 8 -1.75 -5.99 7.62
C GLN A 8 -1.88 -7.03 8.73
N ARG A 9 -3.10 -7.24 9.21
CA ARG A 9 -3.38 -8.34 10.12
C ARG A 9 -3.43 -9.67 9.37
N ASP A 10 -3.16 -10.75 10.10
CA ASP A 10 -3.31 -12.11 9.61
C ASP A 10 -4.71 -12.63 9.96
N ALA A 11 -5.56 -12.72 8.95
CA ALA A 11 -6.89 -13.31 9.09
C ALA A 11 -7.25 -14.08 7.82
N ASP A 12 -8.17 -15.01 7.95
CA ASP A 12 -8.71 -15.75 6.80
C ASP A 12 -9.36 -14.79 5.80
N GLY A 13 -9.13 -15.04 4.51
CA GLY A 13 -9.58 -14.18 3.43
C GLY A 13 -8.67 -12.96 3.15
N ILE A 14 -7.84 -12.56 4.11
CA ILE A 14 -6.95 -11.39 3.97
C ILE A 14 -5.60 -11.77 3.38
N PHE A 15 -5.01 -12.86 3.86
CA PHE A 15 -3.67 -13.27 3.46
C PHE A 15 -3.52 -13.45 1.94
N SER A 16 -2.57 -12.73 1.35
CA SER A 16 -2.23 -12.83 -0.07
C SER A 16 -0.75 -13.14 -0.23
N THR A 17 -0.42 -14.14 -1.03
CA THR A 17 0.98 -14.51 -1.31
C THR A 17 1.65 -13.54 -2.28
N ILE A 18 0.89 -12.82 -3.09
CA ILE A 18 1.36 -12.05 -4.25
C ILE A 18 2.48 -11.05 -3.91
N PRO A 19 2.39 -10.22 -2.85
CA PRO A 19 3.43 -9.23 -2.57
C PRO A 19 4.80 -9.85 -2.26
N LEU A 20 4.84 -10.93 -1.49
CA LEU A 20 6.12 -11.59 -1.15
C LEU A 20 6.63 -12.47 -2.28
N ASP A 21 5.75 -13.13 -3.05
CA ASP A 21 6.13 -13.86 -4.27
C ASP A 21 6.74 -12.90 -5.31
N ALA A 22 6.20 -11.69 -5.43
CA ALA A 22 6.73 -10.66 -6.30
C ALA A 22 8.06 -10.09 -5.76
N TYR A 23 8.12 -9.79 -4.47
CA TYR A 23 9.34 -9.26 -3.86
C TYR A 23 10.51 -10.23 -3.98
N LYS A 24 10.28 -11.54 -3.85
CA LYS A 24 11.32 -12.55 -4.05
C LYS A 24 12.00 -12.46 -5.42
N ARG A 25 11.28 -12.04 -6.46
CA ARG A 25 11.81 -11.92 -7.82
C ARG A 25 12.81 -10.77 -7.99
N ILE A 26 12.69 -9.74 -7.14
CA ILE A 26 13.51 -8.53 -7.20
C ILE A 26 14.46 -8.37 -6.02
N GLU A 27 14.41 -9.30 -5.07
CA GLU A 27 15.21 -9.25 -3.85
C GLU A 27 16.72 -9.19 -4.18
N ASN A 28 17.40 -8.21 -3.63
CA ASN A 28 18.86 -8.06 -3.71
C ASN A 28 19.38 -7.20 -2.54
N ASP A 29 20.69 -6.96 -2.47
CA ASP A 29 21.33 -6.22 -1.39
C ASP A 29 20.89 -4.74 -1.28
N LYS A 30 20.26 -4.20 -2.31
CA LYS A 30 19.79 -2.81 -2.37
C LYS A 30 18.30 -2.68 -2.04
N THR A 31 17.57 -3.78 -1.95
CA THR A 31 16.14 -3.80 -1.61
C THR A 31 15.89 -4.31 -0.20
N HIS A 32 14.76 -3.96 0.38
CA HIS A 32 14.29 -4.47 1.67
C HIS A 32 12.77 -4.46 1.73
N PHE A 33 12.19 -5.43 2.42
CA PHE A 33 10.77 -5.47 2.70
C PHE A 33 10.52 -5.34 4.20
N ILE A 34 9.56 -4.52 4.61
CA ILE A 34 9.15 -4.41 6.02
C ILE A 34 7.66 -4.74 6.11
N MET A 35 7.34 -5.68 6.99
CA MET A 35 5.97 -6.00 7.32
C MET A 35 5.67 -5.60 8.75
N LEU A 36 4.71 -4.69 8.94
CA LEU A 36 4.21 -4.28 10.23
C LEU A 36 2.92 -5.05 10.56
N GLY A 37 2.84 -5.61 11.75
CA GLY A 37 1.81 -6.58 12.08
C GLY A 37 2.17 -7.90 11.39
N GLY A 38 1.35 -8.55 10.78
CA GLY A 38 1.62 -9.68 9.90
C GLY A 38 2.28 -10.87 10.62
N SER A 39 1.88 -11.78 10.44
CA SER A 39 1.57 -13.00 11.02
C SER A 39 2.48 -14.14 10.71
N THR A 40 2.16 -15.21 11.35
CA THR A 40 2.78 -16.52 11.17
C THR A 40 2.78 -16.97 9.69
N ARG A 41 1.73 -16.72 8.93
CA ARG A 41 1.62 -17.11 7.50
C ARG A 41 2.62 -16.35 6.61
N TYR A 42 2.76 -15.05 6.79
CA TYR A 42 3.73 -14.27 6.01
C TYR A 42 5.18 -14.61 6.40
N LYS A 43 5.45 -14.88 7.68
CA LYS A 43 6.77 -15.37 8.11
C LYS A 43 7.09 -16.70 7.47
N LYS A 44 6.14 -17.65 7.53
CA LYS A 44 6.30 -18.95 6.89
C LYS A 44 6.51 -18.82 5.38
N GLN A 45 5.73 -18.00 4.69
CA GLN A 45 5.93 -17.75 3.26
C GLN A 45 7.31 -17.19 2.95
N ALA A 46 7.79 -16.23 3.73
CA ALA A 46 9.12 -15.65 3.54
C ALA A 46 10.23 -16.69 3.74
N GLU A 47 10.07 -17.57 4.74
CA GLU A 47 10.99 -18.71 5.00
C GLU A 47 10.96 -19.70 3.84
N ASP A 48 9.78 -20.15 3.42
CA ASP A 48 9.60 -21.11 2.32
C ASP A 48 10.18 -20.57 0.98
N LEU A 49 10.07 -19.26 0.74
CA LEU A 49 10.67 -18.58 -0.42
C LEU A 49 12.17 -18.29 -0.24
N GLY A 50 12.72 -18.44 0.95
CA GLY A 50 14.10 -18.07 1.25
C GLY A 50 14.38 -16.58 1.08
N ILE A 51 13.42 -15.70 1.45
CA ILE A 51 13.61 -14.24 1.47
C ILE A 51 14.52 -13.87 2.63
N LYS A 52 15.61 -13.16 2.36
CA LYS A 52 16.62 -12.76 3.38
C LYS A 52 16.50 -11.28 3.77
N ASN A 53 16.12 -10.43 2.82
CA ASN A 53 16.02 -8.99 3.03
C ASN A 53 14.60 -8.57 3.46
N ILE A 54 14.11 -9.15 4.55
CA ILE A 54 12.78 -8.85 5.10
C ILE A 54 12.87 -8.64 6.63
N THR A 55 12.05 -7.72 7.13
CA THR A 55 11.88 -7.49 8.58
C THR A 55 10.41 -7.56 8.94
N PHE A 56 10.08 -8.32 9.96
CA PHE A 56 8.76 -8.38 10.56
C PHE A 56 8.74 -7.58 11.86
N LEU A 57 7.90 -6.57 11.91
CA LEU A 57 7.64 -5.77 13.10
C LEU A 57 6.38 -6.27 13.81
N PRO A 58 6.27 -6.11 15.12
CA PRO A 58 5.09 -6.52 15.87
C PRO A 58 3.86 -5.71 15.47
N THR A 59 2.67 -6.23 15.76
CA THR A 59 1.42 -5.48 15.64
C THR A 59 1.44 -4.31 16.63
N VAL A 60 0.99 -3.16 16.17
CA VAL A 60 0.85 -1.93 16.96
C VAL A 60 -0.58 -1.41 16.86
N SER A 61 -1.04 -0.71 17.87
CA SER A 61 -2.36 -0.06 17.93
C SER A 61 -2.28 1.47 17.87
N GLU A 62 -1.11 2.02 18.19
CA GLU A 62 -0.88 3.45 18.23
C GLU A 62 -0.53 3.99 16.84
N LEU A 63 -0.94 5.23 16.56
CA LEU A 63 -0.71 5.89 15.27
C LEU A 63 0.77 6.23 15.04
N GLU A 64 1.49 6.65 16.08
CA GLU A 64 2.88 7.08 15.94
C GLU A 64 3.83 6.00 15.36
N PRO A 65 3.81 4.73 15.84
CA PRO A 65 4.57 3.66 15.21
C PRO A 65 4.17 3.39 13.76
N ILE A 66 2.89 3.50 13.41
CA ILE A 66 2.40 3.36 12.03
C ILE A 66 2.99 4.47 11.15
N HIS A 67 2.96 5.73 11.60
CA HIS A 67 3.58 6.85 10.87
C HIS A 67 5.09 6.67 10.69
N LYS A 68 5.79 6.22 11.72
CA LYS A 68 7.24 5.91 11.63
C LYS A 68 7.50 4.82 10.62
N PHE A 69 6.70 3.76 10.62
CA PHE A 69 6.80 2.68 9.64
C PHE A 69 6.58 3.22 8.21
N LEU A 70 5.49 3.92 7.95
CA LEU A 70 5.18 4.47 6.62
C LEU A 70 6.28 5.42 6.13
N ASN A 71 6.87 6.24 7.00
CA ASN A 71 7.97 7.13 6.66
C ASN A 71 9.28 6.41 6.29
N THR A 72 9.45 5.14 6.65
CA THR A 72 10.61 4.34 6.21
C THR A 72 10.45 3.76 4.82
N LEU A 73 9.23 3.70 4.31
CA LEU A 73 8.94 3.08 3.02
C LEU A 73 9.26 4.01 1.85
N LYS A 74 9.52 3.40 0.70
CA LYS A 74 9.49 4.04 -0.61
C LYS A 74 8.22 3.69 -1.37
N VAL A 75 7.69 2.49 -1.17
CA VAL A 75 6.49 1.98 -1.85
C VAL A 75 5.65 1.18 -0.86
N TYR A 76 4.37 1.41 -0.86
CA TYR A 76 3.41 0.59 -0.13
C TYR A 76 2.98 -0.60 -1.01
N ALA A 77 3.36 -1.80 -0.60
CA ALA A 77 3.12 -3.05 -1.33
C ALA A 77 1.85 -3.73 -0.81
N HIS A 78 0.69 -3.20 -1.16
CA HIS A 78 -0.60 -3.71 -0.70
C HIS A 78 -0.90 -5.10 -1.27
N GLY A 79 -1.45 -5.98 -0.44
CA GLY A 79 -1.90 -7.31 -0.88
C GLY A 79 -2.96 -7.89 0.02
N ARG A 80 -4.15 -8.11 -0.53
CA ARG A 80 -5.28 -8.67 0.19
C ARG A 80 -6.10 -9.60 -0.71
N ALA A 81 -6.26 -10.86 -0.31
CA ALA A 81 -6.85 -11.89 -1.16
C ALA A 81 -8.35 -11.67 -1.44
N ASP A 82 -9.12 -11.14 -0.47
CA ASP A 82 -10.54 -10.80 -0.64
C ASP A 82 -10.74 -9.40 -1.27
N GLY A 83 -9.67 -8.61 -1.37
CA GLY A 83 -9.70 -7.24 -1.86
C GLY A 83 -10.21 -6.24 -0.80
N GLU A 84 -10.48 -5.02 -1.26
CA GLU A 84 -10.87 -3.91 -0.41
C GLU A 84 -12.03 -3.14 -1.03
N GLN A 85 -12.99 -2.73 -0.21
CA GLN A 85 -13.99 -1.73 -0.58
C GLN A 85 -13.40 -0.32 -0.38
N CYS A 86 -12.87 -0.07 0.81
CA CYS A 86 -12.19 1.17 1.19
C CYS A 86 -11.11 0.84 2.21
N SER A 87 -9.85 0.90 1.79
CA SER A 87 -8.70 0.53 2.61
C SER A 87 -8.16 1.72 3.39
N CYS A 88 -8.24 1.69 4.72
CA CYS A 88 -7.56 2.69 5.56
C CYS A 88 -6.04 2.66 5.33
N ALA A 89 -5.46 1.46 5.19
CA ALA A 89 -4.03 1.29 4.97
C ALA A 89 -3.53 1.95 3.67
N ILE A 90 -4.33 1.92 2.60
CA ILE A 90 -4.01 2.64 1.36
C ILE A 90 -4.13 4.15 1.58
N ILE A 91 -5.17 4.63 2.26
CA ILE A 91 -5.32 6.07 2.56
C ILE A 91 -4.13 6.57 3.40
N GLU A 92 -3.70 5.81 4.40
CA GLU A 92 -2.53 6.11 5.21
C GLU A 92 -1.24 6.15 4.36
N ALA A 93 -1.06 5.22 3.43
CA ALA A 93 0.06 5.24 2.50
C ALA A 93 0.03 6.49 1.59
N LEU A 94 -1.14 6.85 1.04
CA LEU A 94 -1.31 8.05 0.24
C LEU A 94 -1.01 9.34 1.04
N ALA A 95 -1.40 9.39 2.32
CA ALA A 95 -1.09 10.50 3.23
C ALA A 95 0.43 10.70 3.44
N HIS A 96 1.20 9.62 3.27
CA HIS A 96 2.67 9.63 3.31
C HIS A 96 3.32 9.76 1.93
N ASN A 97 2.56 10.12 0.90
CA ASN A 97 3.00 10.28 -0.48
C ASN A 97 3.65 8.99 -1.07
N LEU A 98 3.25 7.83 -0.59
CA LEU A 98 3.80 6.56 -1.05
C LEU A 98 3.10 6.10 -2.33
N PRO A 99 3.85 5.77 -3.39
CA PRO A 99 3.30 4.96 -4.48
C PRO A 99 2.74 3.65 -3.94
N VAL A 100 1.60 3.22 -4.47
CA VAL A 100 0.92 2.00 -4.02
C VAL A 100 0.88 0.97 -5.13
N ILE A 101 1.31 -0.25 -4.84
CA ILE A 101 1.08 -1.40 -5.71
C ILE A 101 0.06 -2.31 -5.03
N SER A 102 -0.91 -2.81 -5.79
CA SER A 102 -1.87 -3.81 -5.34
C SER A 102 -2.17 -4.82 -6.44
N HIS A 103 -3.03 -5.78 -6.15
CA HIS A 103 -3.44 -6.77 -7.13
C HIS A 103 -4.96 -6.92 -7.19
N THR A 104 -5.44 -7.50 -8.30
CA THR A 104 -6.86 -7.81 -8.50
C THR A 104 -7.34 -8.83 -7.47
N ALA A 105 -8.57 -8.64 -7.01
CA ALA A 105 -9.22 -9.48 -6.01
C ALA A 105 -10.75 -9.41 -6.21
N PRO A 106 -11.56 -10.22 -5.52
CA PRO A 106 -13.02 -10.17 -5.64
C PRO A 106 -13.62 -8.80 -5.38
N SER A 107 -13.09 -8.03 -4.43
CA SER A 107 -13.48 -6.65 -4.16
C SER A 107 -12.42 -5.68 -4.68
N MET A 108 -12.80 -4.72 -5.52
CA MET A 108 -11.90 -3.86 -6.30
C MET A 108 -11.98 -2.37 -5.95
N GLY A 109 -12.57 -1.99 -4.80
CA GLY A 109 -12.65 -0.58 -4.37
C GLY A 109 -11.28 0.10 -4.24
N HIS A 110 -10.24 -0.66 -3.92
CA HIS A 110 -8.87 -0.17 -3.88
C HIS A 110 -8.31 0.29 -5.24
N LEU A 111 -8.88 -0.18 -6.35
CA LEU A 111 -8.50 0.31 -7.69
C LEU A 111 -8.79 1.81 -7.83
N GLU A 112 -9.98 2.24 -7.39
CA GLU A 112 -10.33 3.65 -7.37
C GLU A 112 -9.48 4.43 -6.37
N GLN A 113 -9.22 3.86 -5.18
CA GLN A 113 -8.39 4.52 -4.16
C GLN A 113 -6.97 4.80 -4.65
N ILE A 114 -6.35 3.85 -5.33
CA ILE A 114 -4.97 3.97 -5.85
C ILE A 114 -4.94 4.93 -7.04
N GLY A 115 -5.82 4.75 -8.03
CA GLY A 115 -5.81 5.57 -9.25
C GLY A 115 -4.42 5.70 -9.85
N ASP A 116 -3.99 6.93 -10.13
CA ASP A 116 -2.68 7.23 -10.72
C ASP A 116 -1.53 7.25 -9.70
N ALA A 117 -1.81 6.99 -8.41
CA ALA A 117 -0.78 6.92 -7.37
C ALA A 117 0.03 5.62 -7.39
N GLY A 118 -0.24 4.73 -8.34
CA GLY A 118 0.44 3.45 -8.45
C GLY A 118 -0.20 2.52 -9.46
N LYS A 119 -0.23 1.22 -9.14
CA LYS A 119 -0.75 0.22 -10.09
C LYS A 119 -1.45 -0.93 -9.38
N VAL A 120 -2.56 -1.40 -9.99
CA VAL A 120 -3.20 -2.68 -9.65
C VAL A 120 -2.91 -3.67 -10.78
N VAL A 121 -2.44 -4.85 -10.43
CA VAL A 121 -1.97 -5.89 -11.36
C VAL A 121 -2.61 -7.24 -11.05
N SER A 122 -2.42 -8.25 -11.91
CA SER A 122 -3.16 -9.50 -11.81
C SER A 122 -2.39 -10.65 -11.15
N ASN A 123 -1.06 -10.57 -11.08
CA ASN A 123 -0.22 -11.68 -10.66
C ASN A 123 1.15 -11.22 -10.11
N PRO A 124 1.92 -12.12 -9.47
CA PRO A 124 3.22 -11.76 -8.90
C PRO A 124 4.28 -11.31 -9.93
N VAL A 125 4.17 -11.72 -11.19
CA VAL A 125 5.14 -11.32 -12.23
C VAL A 125 4.93 -9.83 -12.54
N GLU A 126 3.71 -9.44 -12.90
CA GLU A 126 3.36 -8.05 -13.16
C GLU A 126 3.63 -7.15 -11.93
N TYR A 127 3.38 -7.69 -10.72
CA TYR A 127 3.66 -6.97 -9.49
C TYR A 127 5.16 -6.69 -9.33
N SER A 128 6.02 -7.66 -9.63
CA SER A 128 7.48 -7.50 -9.61
C SER A 128 7.99 -6.56 -10.68
N GLU A 129 7.36 -6.52 -11.85
CA GLU A 129 7.69 -5.57 -12.93
C GLU A 129 7.40 -4.12 -12.49
N VAL A 130 6.27 -3.89 -11.82
CA VAL A 130 5.95 -2.56 -11.26
C VAL A 130 6.92 -2.19 -10.14
N MET A 131 7.29 -3.13 -9.26
CA MET A 131 8.33 -2.90 -8.24
C MET A 131 9.65 -2.49 -8.88
N THR A 132 10.09 -3.20 -9.92
CA THR A 132 11.32 -2.90 -10.68
C THR A 132 11.24 -1.52 -11.31
N LYS A 133 10.13 -1.20 -11.96
CA LYS A 133 9.92 0.12 -12.59
C LYS A 133 10.01 1.25 -11.57
N LEU A 134 9.42 1.11 -10.39
CA LEU A 134 9.51 2.12 -9.32
C LEU A 134 10.93 2.28 -8.75
N ILE A 135 11.79 1.25 -8.82
CA ILE A 135 13.20 1.33 -8.45
C ILE A 135 14.01 2.07 -9.52
N GLU A 136 13.83 1.71 -10.78
CA GLU A 136 14.71 2.08 -11.89
C GLU A 136 14.31 3.40 -12.55
N ASP A 137 13.02 3.68 -12.67
CA ASP A 137 12.46 4.88 -13.28
C ASP A 137 12.13 5.94 -12.21
N LYS A 138 13.07 6.86 -11.99
CA LYS A 138 12.93 7.92 -11.00
C LYS A 138 11.78 8.90 -11.31
N GLU A 139 11.51 9.13 -12.59
CA GLU A 139 10.44 10.07 -12.98
C GLU A 139 9.07 9.40 -12.73
N TYR A 140 8.92 8.14 -13.10
CA TYR A 140 7.71 7.37 -12.77
C TYR A 140 7.46 7.29 -11.26
N TYR A 141 8.52 7.07 -10.46
CA TYR A 141 8.42 7.09 -9.00
C TYR A 141 7.92 8.44 -8.48
N LYS A 142 8.52 9.54 -8.95
CA LYS A 142 8.12 10.89 -8.55
C LYS A 142 6.68 11.21 -8.93
N GLU A 143 6.27 10.81 -10.13
CA GLU A 143 4.91 10.99 -10.62
C GLU A 143 3.91 10.25 -9.73
N CYS A 144 4.11 8.96 -9.46
CA CYS A 144 3.26 8.20 -8.56
C CYS A 144 3.19 8.80 -7.15
N SER A 145 4.33 9.24 -6.61
CA SER A 145 4.39 9.88 -5.29
C SER A 145 3.65 11.23 -5.25
N ALA A 146 3.79 12.05 -6.29
CA ALA A 146 3.05 13.31 -6.41
C ALA A 146 1.53 13.06 -6.55
N ASN A 147 1.15 12.05 -7.31
CA ASN A 147 -0.25 11.64 -7.47
C ASN A 147 -0.83 11.09 -6.16
N ALA A 148 -0.04 10.35 -5.36
CA ALA A 148 -0.45 9.88 -4.03
C ALA A 148 -0.79 11.07 -3.12
N LYS A 149 0.09 12.07 -3.05
CA LYS A 149 -0.15 13.31 -2.31
C LYS A 149 -1.41 14.02 -2.77
N LYS A 150 -1.51 14.30 -4.08
CA LYS A 150 -2.66 14.99 -4.67
C LYS A 150 -3.98 14.27 -4.37
N ARG A 151 -3.98 12.93 -4.50
CA ARG A 151 -5.17 12.12 -4.26
C ARG A 151 -5.59 12.15 -2.79
N TYR A 152 -4.64 12.05 -1.86
CA TYR A 152 -4.94 12.22 -0.44
C TYR A 152 -5.54 13.61 -0.16
N GLU A 153 -4.87 14.68 -0.56
CA GLU A 153 -5.29 16.05 -0.31
C GLU A 153 -6.66 16.38 -0.90
N SER A 154 -6.95 15.88 -2.11
CA SER A 154 -8.22 16.20 -2.81
C SER A 154 -9.40 15.30 -2.43
N THR A 155 -9.15 14.14 -1.81
CA THR A 155 -10.21 13.12 -1.64
C THR A 155 -10.37 12.67 -0.20
N TYR A 156 -9.27 12.42 0.51
CA TYR A 156 -9.26 11.76 1.82
C TYR A 156 -8.77 12.68 2.94
N GLY A 157 -8.12 13.78 2.62
CA GLY A 157 -7.67 14.77 3.61
C GLY A 157 -8.85 15.44 4.31
N MET A 158 -8.64 15.87 5.55
CA MET A 158 -9.67 16.46 6.40
C MET A 158 -10.39 17.62 5.71
N ASP A 159 -9.64 18.54 5.08
CA ASP A 159 -10.22 19.70 4.40
C ASP A 159 -11.13 19.31 3.22
N ALA A 160 -10.74 18.29 2.44
CA ALA A 160 -11.55 17.78 1.35
C ALA A 160 -12.86 17.15 1.85
N ILE A 161 -12.77 16.39 2.95
CA ILE A 161 -13.93 15.74 3.57
C ILE A 161 -14.86 16.79 4.16
N ILE A 162 -14.35 17.74 4.94
CA ILE A 162 -15.14 18.81 5.55
C ILE A 162 -15.85 19.63 4.47
N SER A 163 -15.14 20.01 3.41
CA SER A 163 -15.71 20.78 2.31
C SER A 163 -16.88 20.05 1.62
N LYS A 164 -16.75 18.74 1.40
CA LYS A 164 -17.83 17.92 0.82
C LYS A 164 -19.06 17.87 1.73
N TYR A 165 -18.85 17.63 3.03
CA TYR A 165 -19.97 17.61 3.99
C TYR A 165 -20.63 18.98 4.12
N ALA A 166 -19.86 20.06 4.18
CA ALA A 166 -20.42 21.43 4.24
C ALA A 166 -21.28 21.73 3.02
N ALA A 167 -20.83 21.36 1.81
CA ALA A 167 -21.62 21.54 0.59
C ALA A 167 -22.97 20.79 0.64
N ILE A 168 -22.98 19.53 1.11
CA ILE A 168 -24.21 18.75 1.27
C ILE A 168 -25.16 19.41 2.28
N TYR A 169 -24.65 19.91 3.41
CA TYR A 169 -25.49 20.58 4.39
C TYR A 169 -26.10 21.88 3.87
N GLU A 170 -25.34 22.67 3.09
CA GLU A 170 -25.88 23.89 2.45
C GLU A 170 -26.94 23.55 1.38
N GLU A 171 -26.76 22.48 0.62
CA GLU A 171 -27.75 22.00 -0.34
C GLU A 171 -29.08 21.62 0.35
N ILE A 172 -29.01 20.85 1.42
CA ILE A 172 -30.19 20.44 2.20
C ILE A 172 -30.90 21.64 2.83
N LYS A 173 -30.16 22.66 3.28
CA LYS A 173 -30.72 23.85 3.93
C LYS A 173 -31.46 24.76 2.93
N ASN A 174 -31.04 24.78 1.65
CA ASN A 174 -31.53 25.67 0.62
C ASN A 174 -32.58 25.00 -0.31
N GLY A 175 -32.81 23.69 -0.18
CA GLY A 175 -33.86 22.93 -0.91
C GLY A 175 -35.09 22.75 -0.09
#